data_c46a02a64f972625845c5ae80b64e4d0
#
_entry.id   c46a02a64f972625845c5ae80b64e4d0
#
_cell.length_a   1.000
_cell.length_b   1.000
_cell.length_c   1.000
_cell.angle_alpha   90.00
_cell.angle_beta   90.00
_cell.angle_gamma   90.00
#
_symmetry.space_group_name_H-M   'P 1'
#
loop_
_entity.id
_entity.type
_entity.pdbx_description
1 polymer ?
#
loop_
_entity_poly.entity_id
_entity_poly.type
_entity_poly.pdbx_seq_one_letter_code
_entity_poly.pdbx_strand_id
1 'polypeptide(L)'
;VPGLLTGGSTKNPEKQRLRKGCPILVSTPGRLLDHLQNTASLDVGKCRWLVLDEADRILELGFEEQLTGIIKALDGRRRLALSTARSALVESGALSSDASDDQVTDSLGMAWWAWRRRVVLCSATLDERVQAFSGTTLCDPMLVRVGMKTEASAAEPTFAAPAQLAQHAVIVPPKLRFVSLLALLRQSLPRVADAAHQGAARIMVFLTCTDTVDFHWHAMGGARLGDQEALKEAALETPLAQHSQLFPGVPIYRLHGSMSQKDRIASLRAFHTLTDGTEGPPAT
;
A
#
# COMPACT_ATOMS: atom_id res chain seq x y z
N VAL A 1 5.08 -5.88 17.01
CA VAL A 1 4.48 -6.19 15.69
C VAL A 1 3.99 -4.88 15.10
N PRO A 2 4.30 -4.53 13.85
CA PRO A 2 3.78 -3.34 13.21
C PRO A 2 2.26 -3.38 13.09
N GLY A 3 1.61 -2.23 13.25
CA GLY A 3 0.18 -2.05 13.04
C GLY A 3 -0.13 -1.76 11.58
N LEU A 4 -1.21 -2.34 11.05
CA LEU A 4 -1.70 -2.08 9.70
C LEU A 4 -3.13 -1.56 9.77
N LEU A 5 -3.39 -0.41 9.13
CA LEU A 5 -4.71 0.20 9.01
C LEU A 5 -5.03 0.41 7.52
N THR A 6 -5.99 -0.33 7.01
CA THR A 6 -6.37 -0.26 5.59
C THR A 6 -7.86 -0.03 5.41
N GLY A 7 -8.22 0.71 4.36
CA GLY A 7 -9.62 0.85 3.96
C GLY A 7 -10.26 -0.51 3.66
N GLY A 8 -11.57 -0.64 3.92
CA GLY A 8 -12.32 -1.88 3.67
C GLY A 8 -12.19 -2.96 4.75
N SER A 9 -11.27 -2.84 5.71
CA SER A 9 -11.19 -3.75 6.85
C SER A 9 -12.12 -3.30 7.99
N THR A 10 -12.48 -4.25 8.87
CA THR A 10 -13.31 -3.98 10.06
C THR A 10 -12.54 -3.18 11.10
N LYS A 11 -13.17 -2.13 11.66
CA LYS A 11 -12.52 -1.21 12.62
C LYS A 11 -12.19 -1.85 13.99
N ASN A 12 -12.97 -2.82 14.43
CA ASN A 12 -12.83 -3.39 15.78
C ASN A 12 -11.48 -4.09 16.03
N PRO A 13 -10.98 -4.96 15.15
CA PRO A 13 -9.65 -5.55 15.31
C PRO A 13 -8.52 -4.51 15.28
N GLU A 14 -8.67 -3.46 14.47
CA GLU A 14 -7.70 -2.36 14.42
C GLU A 14 -7.65 -1.60 15.74
N LYS A 15 -8.82 -1.21 16.31
CA LYS A 15 -8.91 -0.58 17.63
C LYS A 15 -8.28 -1.41 18.74
N GLN A 16 -8.46 -2.73 18.69
CA GLN A 16 -7.85 -3.62 19.68
C GLN A 16 -6.30 -3.64 19.58
N ARG A 17 -5.76 -3.61 18.36
CA ARG A 17 -4.29 -3.51 18.16
C ARG A 17 -3.76 -2.16 18.62
N LEU A 18 -4.45 -1.07 18.29
CA LEU A 18 -4.06 0.28 18.70
C LEU A 18 -4.04 0.45 20.22
N ARG A 19 -4.96 -0.18 20.95
CA ARG A 19 -4.96 -0.20 22.45
C ARG A 19 -3.70 -0.87 23.04
N LYS A 20 -3.14 -1.85 22.35
CA LYS A 20 -1.91 -2.54 22.80
C LYS A 20 -0.64 -1.74 22.52
N GLY A 21 -0.75 -0.64 21.78
CA GLY A 21 0.36 0.16 21.30
C GLY A 21 1.03 -0.45 20.06
N CYS A 22 1.37 0.42 19.10
CA CYS A 22 2.05 0.04 17.87
C CYS A 22 3.24 0.98 17.67
N PRO A 23 4.48 0.50 17.81
CA PRO A 23 5.66 1.36 17.59
C PRO A 23 5.83 1.79 16.13
N ILE A 24 5.34 0.99 15.18
CA ILE A 24 5.31 1.28 13.76
C ILE A 24 3.89 1.06 13.28
N LEU A 25 3.31 2.07 12.63
CA LEU A 25 1.96 2.04 12.08
C LEU A 25 2.02 2.35 10.58
N VAL A 26 1.54 1.42 9.77
CA VAL A 26 1.39 1.59 8.31
C VAL A 26 -0.10 1.77 8.01
N SER A 27 -0.43 2.80 7.24
CA SER A 27 -1.84 3.12 7.00
C SER A 27 -2.05 3.83 5.67
N THR A 28 -3.25 3.69 5.11
CA THR A 28 -3.74 4.60 4.07
C THR A 28 -4.18 5.93 4.69
N PRO A 29 -4.06 7.08 3.97
CA PRO A 29 -4.36 8.41 4.52
C PRO A 29 -5.74 8.51 5.16
N GLY A 30 -6.80 8.15 4.42
CA GLY A 30 -8.17 8.25 4.92
C GLY A 30 -8.44 7.41 6.17
N ARG A 31 -7.84 6.20 6.26
CA ARG A 31 -8.03 5.33 7.42
C ARG A 31 -7.30 5.84 8.66
N LEU A 32 -6.11 6.38 8.48
CA LEU A 32 -5.37 7.01 9.57
C LEU A 32 -6.10 8.23 10.11
N LEU A 33 -6.59 9.11 9.23
CA LEU A 33 -7.34 10.29 9.63
C LEU A 33 -8.61 9.92 10.42
N ASP A 34 -9.37 8.93 9.94
CA ASP A 34 -10.55 8.41 10.65
C ASP A 34 -10.20 7.90 12.06
N HIS A 35 -9.10 7.16 12.23
CA HIS A 35 -8.65 6.73 13.56
C HIS A 35 -8.15 7.87 14.44
N LEU A 36 -7.45 8.85 13.88
CA LEU A 36 -7.02 10.04 14.63
C LEU A 36 -8.20 10.85 15.15
N GLN A 37 -9.30 10.90 14.40
CA GLN A 37 -10.52 11.62 14.78
C GLN A 37 -11.42 10.82 15.75
N ASN A 38 -11.56 9.50 15.51
CA ASN A 38 -12.62 8.69 16.10
C ASN A 38 -12.13 7.58 17.04
N THR A 39 -10.82 7.48 17.32
CA THR A 39 -10.28 6.41 18.16
C THR A 39 -9.41 6.99 19.28
N ALA A 40 -10.00 7.14 20.47
CA ALA A 40 -9.30 7.68 21.64
C ALA A 40 -8.09 6.85 22.07
N SER A 41 -8.10 5.53 21.81
CA SER A 41 -7.00 4.61 22.15
C SER A 41 -5.79 4.70 21.24
N LEU A 42 -5.84 5.50 20.16
CA LEU A 42 -4.67 5.77 19.33
C LEU A 42 -3.84 6.89 19.97
N ASP A 43 -2.81 6.51 20.71
CA ASP A 43 -1.85 7.46 21.26
C ASP A 43 -0.73 7.75 20.25
N VAL A 44 -0.68 9.00 19.79
CA VAL A 44 0.33 9.52 18.86
C VAL A 44 1.04 10.75 19.39
N GLY A 45 0.81 11.09 20.68
CA GLY A 45 1.42 12.27 21.31
C GLY A 45 2.94 12.26 21.26
N LYS A 46 3.55 11.07 21.26
CA LYS A 46 4.99 10.84 21.18
C LYS A 46 5.45 10.40 19.79
N CYS A 47 4.64 10.58 18.74
CA CYS A 47 5.01 10.20 17.37
C CYS A 47 6.21 11.03 16.89
N ARG A 48 7.33 10.39 16.57
CA ARG A 48 8.59 11.02 16.20
C ARG A 48 8.85 11.08 14.70
N TRP A 49 8.25 10.16 13.95
CA TRP A 49 8.44 10.04 12.52
C TRP A 49 7.11 9.98 11.80
N LEU A 50 6.98 10.76 10.77
CA LEU A 50 5.91 10.65 9.78
C LEU A 50 6.57 10.43 8.42
N VAL A 51 6.29 9.29 7.80
CA VAL A 51 6.78 8.96 6.46
C VAL A 51 5.59 8.98 5.50
N LEU A 52 5.71 9.79 4.46
CA LEU A 52 4.77 9.90 3.36
C LEU A 52 5.42 9.25 2.15
N ASP A 53 5.03 8.02 1.86
CA ASP A 53 5.56 7.24 0.74
C ASP A 53 4.67 7.40 -0.49
N GLU A 54 5.26 7.41 -1.69
CA GLU A 54 4.58 7.68 -2.95
C GLU A 54 3.75 8.98 -2.91
N ALA A 55 4.37 10.08 -2.43
CA ALA A 55 3.67 11.34 -2.19
C ALA A 55 3.03 11.91 -3.46
N ASP A 56 3.69 11.78 -4.63
CA ASP A 56 3.14 12.12 -5.93
C ASP A 56 1.80 11.39 -6.19
N ARG A 57 1.75 10.10 -5.93
CA ARG A 57 0.53 9.29 -6.12
C ARG A 57 -0.57 9.67 -5.13
N ILE A 58 -0.20 9.91 -3.89
CA ILE A 58 -1.18 10.33 -2.86
C ILE A 58 -1.81 11.68 -3.24
N LEU A 59 -1.03 12.63 -3.72
CA LEU A 59 -1.49 13.94 -4.15
C LEU A 59 -2.30 13.87 -5.46
N GLU A 60 -1.88 13.06 -6.44
CA GLU A 60 -2.64 12.79 -7.67
C GLU A 60 -4.04 12.22 -7.38
N LEU A 61 -4.15 11.35 -6.39
CA LEU A 61 -5.42 10.76 -5.94
C LEU A 61 -6.29 11.70 -5.11
N GLY A 62 -5.85 12.95 -4.87
CA GLY A 62 -6.61 13.97 -4.16
C GLY A 62 -6.64 13.83 -2.64
N PHE A 63 -5.66 13.16 -2.03
CA PHE A 63 -5.58 12.99 -0.57
C PHE A 63 -4.89 14.15 0.16
N GLU A 64 -4.68 15.30 -0.46
CA GLU A 64 -3.99 16.45 0.14
C GLU A 64 -4.67 16.95 1.42
N GLU A 65 -6.01 17.09 1.41
CA GLU A 65 -6.77 17.48 2.58
C GLU A 65 -6.63 16.49 3.74
N GLN A 66 -6.65 15.18 3.43
CA GLN A 66 -6.46 14.13 4.43
C GLN A 66 -5.07 14.17 5.05
N LEU A 67 -4.02 14.39 4.24
CA LEU A 67 -2.65 14.55 4.73
C LEU A 67 -2.52 15.77 5.64
N THR A 68 -3.08 16.91 5.23
CA THR A 68 -3.11 18.12 6.04
C THR A 68 -3.86 17.89 7.35
N GLY A 69 -4.99 17.18 7.30
CA GLY A 69 -5.75 16.80 8.48
C GLY A 69 -4.98 15.89 9.43
N ILE A 70 -4.23 14.92 8.90
CA ILE A 70 -3.35 14.04 9.68
C ILE A 70 -2.28 14.85 10.41
N ILE A 71 -1.59 15.75 9.71
CA ILE A 71 -0.52 16.57 10.28
C ILE A 71 -1.06 17.45 11.42
N LYS A 72 -2.20 18.13 11.18
CA LYS A 72 -2.87 18.94 12.19
C LYS A 72 -3.30 18.10 13.41
N ALA A 73 -3.82 16.90 13.20
CA ALA A 73 -4.23 16.02 14.28
C ALA A 73 -3.02 15.52 15.10
N LEU A 74 -1.92 15.16 14.45
CA LEU A 74 -0.68 14.76 15.10
C LEU A 74 -0.09 15.92 15.95
N ASP A 75 -0.11 17.14 15.43
CA ASP A 75 0.37 18.33 16.16
C ASP A 75 -0.54 18.68 17.34
N GLY A 76 -1.85 18.56 17.17
CA GLY A 76 -2.81 18.75 18.25
C GLY A 76 -2.62 17.72 19.38
N ARG A 77 -2.46 16.44 19.04
CA ARG A 77 -2.23 15.37 20.02
C ARG A 77 -0.89 15.55 20.74
N ARG A 78 0.16 15.97 20.04
CA ARG A 78 1.45 16.27 20.66
C ARG A 78 1.35 17.41 21.66
N ARG A 79 0.69 18.53 21.30
CA ARG A 79 0.47 19.68 22.19
C ARG A 79 -0.33 19.28 23.44
N LEU A 80 -1.38 18.48 23.26
CA LEU A 80 -2.19 18.01 24.39
C LEU A 80 -1.37 17.12 25.32
N ALA A 81 -0.60 16.16 24.77
CA ALA A 81 0.24 15.28 25.57
C ALA A 81 1.31 16.05 26.35
N LEU A 82 1.94 17.04 25.72
CA LEU A 82 2.92 17.92 26.36
C LEU A 82 2.27 18.73 27.49
N SER A 83 1.13 19.38 27.25
CA SER A 83 0.44 20.18 28.30
C SER A 83 0.03 19.32 29.48
N THR A 84 -0.50 18.12 29.21
CA THR A 84 -0.88 17.17 30.30
C THR A 84 0.34 16.73 31.11
N ALA A 85 1.45 16.38 30.46
CA ALA A 85 2.68 15.99 31.14
C ALA A 85 3.27 17.14 31.95
N ARG A 86 3.26 18.37 31.39
CA ARG A 86 3.71 19.58 32.08
C ARG A 86 2.88 19.83 33.35
N SER A 87 1.54 19.82 33.25
CA SER A 87 0.65 20.04 34.40
C SER A 87 0.93 19.03 35.52
N ALA A 88 1.05 17.75 35.19
CA ALA A 88 1.33 16.70 36.17
C ALA A 88 2.71 16.90 36.88
N LEU A 89 3.75 17.34 36.15
CA LEU A 89 5.07 17.59 36.73
C LEU A 89 5.07 18.86 37.61
N VAL A 90 4.36 19.90 37.23
CA VAL A 90 4.20 21.13 38.02
C VAL A 90 3.41 20.83 39.30
N GLU A 91 2.30 20.11 39.21
CA GLU A 91 1.46 19.71 40.38
C GLU A 91 2.25 18.83 41.35
N SER A 92 3.13 17.99 40.88
CA SER A 92 4.01 17.17 41.74
C SER A 92 5.20 17.92 42.30
N GLY A 93 5.42 19.19 41.90
CA GLY A 93 6.62 19.97 42.30
C GLY A 93 7.91 19.52 41.61
N ALA A 94 7.84 18.62 40.64
CA ALA A 94 9.01 18.12 39.91
C ALA A 94 9.50 19.09 38.81
N LEU A 95 8.66 20.04 38.42
CA LEU A 95 8.98 21.02 37.38
C LEU A 95 8.49 22.42 37.78
N SER A 96 9.29 23.46 37.49
CA SER A 96 8.86 24.85 37.66
C SER A 96 7.80 25.23 36.61
N SER A 97 6.89 26.13 36.95
CA SER A 97 5.91 26.66 36.02
C SER A 97 6.54 27.34 34.80
N ASP A 98 7.74 27.92 34.94
CA ASP A 98 8.46 28.66 33.92
C ASP A 98 9.44 27.76 33.11
N ALA A 99 9.44 26.44 33.37
CA ALA A 99 10.31 25.50 32.70
C ALA A 99 9.98 25.43 31.19
N SER A 100 10.99 25.23 30.38
CA SER A 100 10.85 25.06 28.93
C SER A 100 10.33 23.66 28.57
N ASP A 101 9.79 23.49 27.34
CA ASP A 101 9.19 22.25 26.86
C ASP A 101 10.17 21.07 26.80
N ASP A 102 11.48 21.36 26.63
CA ASP A 102 12.55 20.37 26.61
C ASP A 102 12.84 19.75 27.99
N GLN A 103 12.40 20.42 29.07
CA GLN A 103 12.52 19.92 30.43
C GLN A 103 11.35 19.03 30.86
N VAL A 104 10.28 19.00 30.05
CA VAL A 104 9.12 18.14 30.34
C VAL A 104 9.48 16.69 30.01
N THR A 105 9.45 15.82 31.02
CA THR A 105 9.71 14.39 30.86
C THR A 105 8.43 13.57 31.03
N ASP A 106 8.44 12.35 30.51
CA ASP A 106 7.39 11.39 30.77
C ASP A 106 7.69 10.55 32.04
N SER A 107 6.82 9.60 32.34
CA SER A 107 6.97 8.69 33.48
C SER A 107 8.27 7.85 33.48
N LEU A 108 8.96 7.79 32.35
CA LEU A 108 10.25 7.12 32.19
C LEU A 108 11.44 8.09 32.21
N GLY A 109 11.20 9.37 32.50
CA GLY A 109 12.23 10.42 32.51
C GLY A 109 12.68 10.86 31.11
N MET A 110 11.95 10.51 30.06
CA MET A 110 12.30 10.83 28.68
C MET A 110 11.69 12.15 28.23
N ALA A 111 12.52 13.08 27.76
CA ALA A 111 12.09 14.38 27.21
C ALA A 111 11.67 14.25 25.73
N TRP A 112 10.58 13.55 25.47
CA TRP A 112 10.08 13.28 24.11
C TRP A 112 9.77 14.54 23.32
N TRP A 113 9.37 15.60 23.98
CA TRP A 113 8.92 16.84 23.37
C TRP A 113 10.06 17.82 23.05
N ALA A 114 11.28 17.59 23.54
CA ALA A 114 12.48 18.30 23.16
C ALA A 114 12.79 18.15 21.66
N TRP A 115 12.33 17.09 21.04
CA TRP A 115 12.59 16.80 19.63
C TRP A 115 11.36 17.04 18.77
N ARG A 116 11.50 17.79 17.70
CA ARG A 116 10.47 17.92 16.69
C ARG A 116 10.21 16.59 15.99
N ARG A 117 8.96 16.34 15.59
CA ARG A 117 8.63 15.23 14.70
C ARG A 117 9.36 15.41 13.38
N ARG A 118 10.07 14.37 12.94
CA ARG A 118 10.69 14.32 11.62
C ARG A 118 9.65 13.88 10.61
N VAL A 119 9.59 14.60 9.48
CA VAL A 119 8.72 14.25 8.35
C VAL A 119 9.62 13.85 7.19
N VAL A 120 9.36 12.69 6.62
CA VAL A 120 10.05 12.19 5.42
C VAL A 120 9.03 12.08 4.31
N LEU A 121 9.32 12.70 3.18
CA LEU A 121 8.51 12.63 1.99
C LEU A 121 9.30 11.87 0.94
N CYS A 122 8.78 10.71 0.51
CA CYS A 122 9.35 9.90 -0.55
C CYS A 122 8.46 10.05 -1.79
N SER A 123 9.08 10.31 -2.93
CA SER A 123 8.36 10.48 -4.19
C SER A 123 9.25 10.05 -5.35
N ALA A 124 8.66 9.44 -6.37
CA ALA A 124 9.36 9.13 -7.62
C ALA A 124 9.54 10.38 -8.49
N THR A 125 8.61 11.35 -8.37
CA THR A 125 8.63 12.61 -9.12
C THR A 125 8.60 13.81 -8.17
N LEU A 126 9.16 14.92 -8.58
CA LEU A 126 9.11 16.20 -7.87
C LEU A 126 8.36 17.22 -8.73
N ASP A 127 7.09 16.92 -9.03
CA ASP A 127 6.22 17.83 -9.74
C ASP A 127 5.85 19.07 -8.90
N GLU A 128 5.16 20.05 -9.49
CA GLU A 128 4.78 21.29 -8.81
C GLU A 128 3.90 21.05 -7.57
N ARG A 129 3.04 20.02 -7.58
CA ARG A 129 2.17 19.66 -6.45
C ARG A 129 2.99 19.13 -5.28
N VAL A 130 3.92 18.20 -5.55
CA VAL A 130 4.83 17.66 -4.54
C VAL A 130 5.69 18.77 -3.95
N GLN A 131 6.19 19.68 -4.79
CA GLN A 131 7.00 20.82 -4.33
C GLN A 131 6.17 21.77 -3.45
N ALA A 132 4.97 22.15 -3.87
CA ALA A 132 4.08 23.00 -3.10
C ALA A 132 3.71 22.37 -1.74
N PHE A 133 3.34 21.09 -1.74
CA PHE A 133 3.04 20.35 -0.52
C PHE A 133 4.25 20.21 0.39
N SER A 134 5.44 19.96 -0.16
CA SER A 134 6.67 19.88 0.62
C SER A 134 7.01 21.23 1.29
N GLY A 135 6.84 22.33 0.58
CA GLY A 135 7.08 23.69 1.10
C GLY A 135 6.16 24.06 2.28
N THR A 136 4.95 23.53 2.32
CA THR A 136 4.02 23.76 3.43
C THR A 136 4.17 22.77 4.59
N THR A 137 4.70 21.58 4.33
CA THR A 137 4.73 20.45 5.28
C THR A 137 6.08 20.23 5.93
N LEU A 138 7.16 20.45 5.18
CA LEU A 138 8.53 20.23 5.65
C LEU A 138 9.13 21.54 6.17
N CYS A 139 9.89 21.43 7.24
CA CYS A 139 10.63 22.54 7.81
C CYS A 139 12.12 22.31 7.56
N ASP A 140 12.77 23.22 6.83
CA ASP A 140 14.19 23.13 6.44
C ASP A 140 14.53 21.73 5.84
N PRO A 141 13.94 21.37 4.68
CA PRO A 141 14.06 20.02 4.14
C PRO A 141 15.44 19.79 3.53
N MET A 142 16.04 18.65 3.85
CA MET A 142 17.19 18.12 3.14
C MET A 142 16.71 17.27 1.96
N LEU A 143 17.08 17.65 0.73
CA LEU A 143 16.76 16.88 -0.47
C LEU A 143 17.80 15.79 -0.70
N VAL A 144 17.37 14.54 -0.69
CA VAL A 144 18.18 13.36 -1.02
C VAL A 144 17.73 12.78 -2.36
N ARG A 145 18.61 12.77 -3.34
CA ARG A 145 18.35 12.14 -4.65
C ARG A 145 19.12 10.85 -4.76
N VAL A 146 18.44 9.75 -5.09
CA VAL A 146 19.05 8.43 -5.26
C VAL A 146 19.14 8.14 -6.76
N GLY A 147 20.32 7.67 -7.23
CA GLY A 147 20.52 7.22 -8.62
C GLY A 147 21.04 8.28 -9.58
N MET A 148 21.25 9.53 -9.17
CA MET A 148 22.01 10.49 -9.99
C MET A 148 23.51 10.29 -9.79
N LYS A 149 24.22 9.86 -10.82
CA LYS A 149 25.68 10.09 -10.89
C LYS A 149 25.91 11.60 -10.87
N THR A 150 26.69 12.05 -9.91
CA THR A 150 27.16 13.43 -9.79
C THR A 150 28.13 13.73 -10.94
N GLU A 151 27.61 13.99 -12.12
CA GLU A 151 28.35 14.72 -13.14
C GLU A 151 27.51 15.93 -13.52
N ALA A 152 28.15 17.08 -13.42
CA ALA A 152 27.63 18.40 -13.72
C ALA A 152 27.20 18.48 -15.22
N SER A 153 26.04 18.01 -15.53
CA SER A 153 25.41 18.18 -16.83
C SER A 153 23.94 18.54 -16.62
N ALA A 154 23.57 19.70 -17.14
CA ALA A 154 22.20 20.24 -17.17
C ALA A 154 21.30 19.47 -18.17
N ALA A 155 21.42 18.17 -18.26
CA ALA A 155 20.55 17.31 -19.04
C ALA A 155 19.39 16.85 -18.15
N GLU A 156 18.19 16.85 -18.72
CA GLU A 156 16.96 16.34 -18.09
C GLU A 156 17.21 14.96 -17.45
N PRO A 157 16.62 14.68 -16.27
CA PRO A 157 16.79 13.41 -15.60
C PRO A 157 16.24 12.28 -16.49
N THR A 158 17.13 11.56 -17.16
CA THR A 158 16.77 10.34 -17.87
C THR A 158 16.46 9.27 -16.85
N PHE A 159 15.18 8.92 -16.73
CA PHE A 159 14.76 7.77 -15.94
C PHE A 159 15.33 6.50 -16.60
N ALA A 160 16.39 5.97 -16.04
CA ALA A 160 16.90 4.68 -16.46
C ALA A 160 16.10 3.57 -15.78
N ALA A 161 15.45 2.72 -16.56
CA ALA A 161 14.84 1.50 -16.03
C ALA A 161 15.92 0.63 -15.36
N PRO A 162 15.55 -0.15 -14.29
CA PRO A 162 16.48 -1.09 -13.67
C PRO A 162 17.12 -2.01 -14.70
N ALA A 163 18.41 -2.27 -14.59
CA ALA A 163 19.17 -3.03 -15.59
C ALA A 163 18.63 -4.46 -15.83
N GLN A 164 17.96 -5.05 -14.83
CA GLN A 164 17.31 -6.36 -14.93
C GLN A 164 15.92 -6.32 -15.58
N LEU A 165 15.35 -5.14 -15.86
CA LEU A 165 14.03 -5.00 -16.45
C LEU A 165 14.15 -5.01 -17.98
N ALA A 166 13.72 -6.11 -18.62
CA ALA A 166 13.52 -6.16 -20.06
C ALA A 166 12.11 -5.66 -20.40
N GLN A 167 12.03 -4.65 -21.26
CA GLN A 167 10.75 -4.08 -21.69
C GLN A 167 10.55 -4.38 -23.18
N HIS A 168 9.36 -4.90 -23.50
CA HIS A 168 8.96 -5.20 -24.88
C HIS A 168 7.65 -4.51 -25.19
N ALA A 169 7.53 -3.91 -26.36
CA ALA A 169 6.31 -3.31 -26.86
C ALA A 169 5.81 -4.11 -28.08
N VAL A 170 4.53 -4.46 -28.09
CA VAL A 170 3.89 -5.16 -29.21
C VAL A 170 2.70 -4.33 -29.68
N ILE A 171 2.77 -3.88 -30.93
CA ILE A 171 1.70 -3.11 -31.55
C ILE A 171 0.79 -4.07 -32.31
N VAL A 172 -0.48 -4.13 -31.90
CA VAL A 172 -1.48 -5.02 -32.48
C VAL A 172 -2.78 -4.29 -32.76
N PRO A 173 -3.53 -4.65 -33.80
CA PRO A 173 -4.87 -4.15 -34.04
C PRO A 173 -5.80 -4.45 -32.84
N PRO A 174 -6.76 -3.58 -32.50
CA PRO A 174 -7.64 -3.76 -31.34
C PRO A 174 -8.35 -5.11 -31.30
N LYS A 175 -8.78 -5.64 -32.43
CA LYS A 175 -9.46 -6.93 -32.56
C LYS A 175 -8.57 -8.14 -32.19
N LEU A 176 -7.25 -7.99 -32.28
CA LEU A 176 -6.29 -9.05 -32.00
C LEU A 176 -5.66 -8.98 -30.60
N ARG A 177 -5.98 -7.96 -29.80
CA ARG A 177 -5.38 -7.77 -28.48
C ARG A 177 -5.53 -8.98 -27.57
N PHE A 178 -6.73 -9.54 -27.48
CA PHE A 178 -6.99 -10.70 -26.64
C PHE A 178 -6.22 -11.93 -27.12
N VAL A 179 -6.24 -12.21 -28.41
CA VAL A 179 -5.52 -13.35 -28.99
C VAL A 179 -4.02 -13.19 -28.82
N SER A 180 -3.49 -11.98 -29.01
CA SER A 180 -2.06 -11.69 -28.82
C SER A 180 -1.66 -11.86 -27.34
N LEU A 181 -2.52 -11.45 -26.40
CA LEU A 181 -2.30 -11.68 -24.97
C LEU A 181 -2.22 -13.18 -24.67
N LEU A 182 -3.16 -13.97 -25.18
CA LEU A 182 -3.15 -15.44 -24.99
C LEU A 182 -1.88 -16.08 -25.57
N ALA A 183 -1.43 -15.64 -26.74
CA ALA A 183 -0.20 -16.12 -27.37
C ALA A 183 1.04 -15.78 -26.52
N LEU A 184 1.14 -14.55 -26.03
CA LEU A 184 2.22 -14.11 -25.15
C LEU A 184 2.23 -14.91 -23.83
N LEU A 185 1.07 -15.09 -23.21
CA LEU A 185 0.96 -15.88 -21.97
C LEU A 185 1.41 -17.32 -22.22
N ARG A 186 0.95 -17.93 -23.32
CA ARG A 186 1.32 -19.30 -23.67
C ARG A 186 2.81 -19.47 -23.98
N GLN A 187 3.43 -18.46 -24.55
CA GLN A 187 4.88 -18.44 -24.80
C GLN A 187 5.68 -18.27 -23.52
N SER A 188 5.19 -17.45 -22.59
CA SER A 188 5.88 -17.10 -21.34
C SER A 188 5.72 -18.15 -20.24
N LEU A 189 4.64 -18.92 -20.26
CA LEU A 189 4.43 -20.00 -19.30
C LEU A 189 5.34 -21.20 -19.67
N PRO A 190 6.07 -21.78 -18.70
CA PRO A 190 6.87 -22.98 -18.96
C PRO A 190 5.94 -24.10 -19.46
N ARG A 191 6.36 -24.80 -20.51
CA ARG A 191 5.63 -25.98 -20.95
C ARG A 191 5.67 -27.02 -19.83
N VAL A 192 4.55 -27.67 -19.58
CA VAL A 192 4.39 -28.70 -18.53
C VAL A 192 5.45 -29.81 -18.62
N ALA A 193 6.10 -29.97 -19.77
CA ALA A 193 7.19 -30.96 -20.01
C ALA A 193 8.54 -30.53 -19.40
N ASP A 194 8.77 -29.24 -19.08
CA ASP A 194 10.04 -28.74 -18.55
C ASP A 194 10.00 -28.60 -17.02
N ALA A 195 9.36 -29.50 -16.32
CA ALA A 195 9.24 -29.54 -14.86
C ALA A 195 10.59 -29.58 -14.10
N ALA A 196 11.73 -29.50 -14.80
CA ALA A 196 13.07 -29.45 -14.21
C ALA A 196 13.53 -28.05 -13.77
N HIS A 197 12.83 -26.97 -14.11
CA HIS A 197 13.15 -25.62 -13.65
C HIS A 197 12.34 -25.30 -12.41
N GLN A 198 12.96 -25.42 -11.27
CA GLN A 198 12.45 -25.01 -9.96
C GLN A 198 12.21 -23.50 -9.93
N GLY A 199 11.04 -23.07 -10.30
CA GLY A 199 10.59 -21.69 -10.23
C GLY A 199 9.37 -21.48 -11.12
N ALA A 200 8.17 -21.67 -10.58
CA ALA A 200 6.94 -21.37 -11.31
C ALA A 200 6.94 -19.90 -11.73
N ALA A 201 6.94 -19.64 -13.04
CA ALA A 201 6.82 -18.30 -13.59
C ALA A 201 5.48 -17.71 -13.15
N ARG A 202 5.51 -16.52 -12.53
CA ARG A 202 4.33 -15.76 -12.16
C ARG A 202 4.14 -14.62 -13.16
N ILE A 203 2.93 -14.50 -13.69
CA ILE A 203 2.58 -13.45 -14.64
C ILE A 203 1.46 -12.61 -14.06
N MET A 204 1.64 -11.31 -14.07
CA MET A 204 0.58 -10.35 -13.76
C MET A 204 0.20 -9.59 -15.03
N VAL A 205 -1.11 -9.54 -15.32
CA VAL A 205 -1.66 -8.82 -16.45
C VAL A 205 -2.46 -7.63 -15.93
N PHE A 206 -2.05 -6.42 -16.27
CA PHE A 206 -2.75 -5.19 -15.91
C PHE A 206 -3.71 -4.79 -17.02
N LEU A 207 -4.94 -4.50 -16.64
CA LEU A 207 -6.03 -4.13 -17.53
C LEU A 207 -6.63 -2.78 -17.09
N THR A 208 -7.34 -2.12 -17.98
CA THR A 208 -7.76 -0.72 -17.82
C THR A 208 -8.88 -0.50 -16.81
N CYS A 209 -9.77 -1.49 -16.60
CA CYS A 209 -10.90 -1.37 -15.68
C CYS A 209 -11.32 -2.73 -15.12
N THR A 210 -12.17 -2.70 -14.09
CA THR A 210 -12.68 -3.90 -13.39
C THR A 210 -13.42 -4.85 -14.32
N ASP A 211 -14.29 -4.32 -15.18
CA ASP A 211 -15.07 -5.11 -16.11
C ASP A 211 -14.20 -5.85 -17.13
N THR A 212 -13.10 -5.19 -17.55
CA THR A 212 -12.11 -5.82 -18.44
C THR A 212 -11.37 -6.96 -17.73
N VAL A 213 -11.08 -6.83 -16.44
CA VAL A 213 -10.48 -7.91 -15.64
C VAL A 213 -11.43 -9.09 -15.57
N ASP A 214 -12.70 -8.86 -15.23
CA ASP A 214 -13.72 -9.92 -15.15
C ASP A 214 -13.95 -10.58 -16.49
N PHE A 215 -14.04 -9.81 -17.58
CA PHE A 215 -14.17 -10.36 -18.94
C PHE A 215 -13.02 -11.30 -19.28
N HIS A 216 -11.75 -10.85 -19.09
CA HIS A 216 -10.59 -11.67 -19.42
C HIS A 216 -10.52 -12.92 -18.55
N TRP A 217 -10.83 -12.80 -17.26
CA TRP A 217 -10.83 -13.92 -16.33
C TRP A 217 -11.87 -14.99 -16.73
N HIS A 218 -13.09 -14.60 -17.08
CA HIS A 218 -14.12 -15.52 -17.58
C HIS A 218 -13.76 -16.10 -18.95
N ALA A 219 -13.29 -15.27 -19.88
CA ALA A 219 -12.94 -15.72 -21.23
C ALA A 219 -11.77 -16.72 -21.22
N MET A 220 -10.78 -16.50 -20.36
CA MET A 220 -9.66 -17.46 -20.20
C MET A 220 -10.10 -18.73 -19.48
N GLY A 221 -11.06 -18.68 -18.57
CA GLY A 221 -11.62 -19.83 -17.87
C GLY A 221 -12.49 -20.74 -18.73
N GLY A 222 -12.67 -20.42 -20.00
CA GLY A 222 -13.45 -21.27 -20.93
C GLY A 222 -14.96 -21.07 -20.84
N ALA A 223 -15.42 -19.88 -20.40
CA ALA A 223 -16.84 -19.52 -20.47
C ALA A 223 -17.32 -19.64 -21.91
N ARG A 224 -18.32 -20.48 -22.16
CA ARG A 224 -18.93 -20.65 -23.48
C ARG A 224 -19.87 -19.49 -23.74
N LEU A 225 -19.68 -18.78 -24.85
CA LEU A 225 -20.64 -17.80 -25.35
C LEU A 225 -21.94 -18.55 -25.69
N GLY A 226 -23.00 -18.30 -24.93
CA GLY A 226 -24.33 -18.86 -25.19
C GLY A 226 -25.05 -19.47 -23.98
N ASP A 227 -24.38 -19.87 -22.94
CA ASP A 227 -24.99 -20.45 -21.75
C ASP A 227 -25.36 -19.36 -20.73
N GLN A 228 -26.46 -18.62 -20.95
CA GLN A 228 -26.98 -17.65 -19.97
C GLN A 228 -27.40 -18.33 -18.64
N GLU A 229 -27.75 -19.61 -18.66
CA GLU A 229 -28.05 -20.36 -17.44
C GLU A 229 -26.78 -20.73 -16.65
N ALA A 230 -25.72 -21.15 -17.32
CA ALA A 230 -24.41 -21.39 -16.68
C ALA A 230 -23.83 -20.13 -16.04
N LEU A 231 -24.08 -18.94 -16.62
CA LEU A 231 -23.69 -17.65 -16.03
C LEU A 231 -24.49 -17.30 -14.78
N LYS A 232 -25.74 -17.74 -14.66
CA LYS A 232 -26.59 -17.52 -13.47
C LYS A 232 -26.24 -18.49 -12.34
N GLU A 233 -25.90 -19.74 -12.62
CA GLU A 233 -25.42 -20.70 -11.62
C GLU A 233 -23.99 -20.36 -11.15
N ALA A 234 -23.09 -19.92 -12.03
CA ALA A 234 -21.75 -19.46 -11.68
C ALA A 234 -21.76 -18.16 -10.83
N ALA A 235 -22.87 -17.42 -10.81
CA ALA A 235 -23.02 -16.24 -9.96
C ALA A 235 -23.25 -16.56 -8.48
N LEU A 236 -23.62 -17.80 -8.12
CA LEU A 236 -23.86 -18.18 -6.73
C LEU A 236 -22.57 -18.52 -5.97
N GLU A 237 -21.55 -19.06 -6.62
CA GLU A 237 -20.23 -19.25 -6.04
C GLU A 237 -19.14 -18.98 -7.09
N THR A 238 -18.64 -17.77 -7.15
CA THR A 238 -17.49 -17.43 -8.01
C THR A 238 -16.25 -18.16 -7.49
N PRO A 239 -15.67 -19.09 -8.26
CA PRO A 239 -14.45 -19.80 -7.81
C PRO A 239 -13.30 -18.81 -7.59
N LEU A 240 -12.42 -19.11 -6.65
CA LEU A 240 -11.24 -18.29 -6.40
C LEU A 240 -10.31 -18.24 -7.62
N ALA A 241 -10.18 -19.34 -8.34
CA ALA A 241 -9.35 -19.48 -9.52
C ALA A 241 -10.13 -20.10 -10.67
N GLN A 242 -9.87 -19.66 -11.89
CA GLN A 242 -10.28 -20.34 -13.12
C GLN A 242 -9.18 -21.26 -13.61
N HIS A 243 -9.58 -22.34 -14.25
CA HIS A 243 -8.67 -23.25 -14.94
C HIS A 243 -9.01 -23.29 -16.42
N SER A 244 -8.03 -23.17 -17.27
CA SER A 244 -8.21 -23.10 -18.72
C SER A 244 -7.57 -24.29 -19.43
N GLN A 245 -8.24 -24.79 -20.45
CA GLN A 245 -7.64 -25.76 -21.37
C GLN A 245 -6.49 -25.15 -22.19
N LEU A 246 -6.48 -23.82 -22.33
CA LEU A 246 -5.38 -23.11 -23.00
C LEU A 246 -4.08 -23.10 -22.17
N PHE A 247 -4.21 -23.21 -20.86
CA PHE A 247 -3.11 -23.19 -19.89
C PHE A 247 -3.28 -24.34 -18.89
N PRO A 248 -3.07 -25.60 -19.30
CA PRO A 248 -3.28 -26.75 -18.42
C PRO A 248 -2.43 -26.66 -17.15
N GLY A 249 -3.05 -26.86 -15.99
CA GLY A 249 -2.38 -26.82 -14.69
C GLY A 249 -2.05 -25.41 -14.16
N VAL A 250 -2.38 -24.35 -14.89
CA VAL A 250 -2.13 -22.97 -14.45
C VAL A 250 -3.41 -22.34 -13.90
N PRO A 251 -3.49 -22.03 -12.61
CA PRO A 251 -4.64 -21.32 -12.04
C PRO A 251 -4.60 -19.84 -12.43
N ILE A 252 -5.75 -19.29 -12.79
CA ILE A 252 -5.92 -17.90 -13.20
C ILE A 252 -6.74 -17.19 -12.13
N TYR A 253 -6.14 -16.24 -11.46
CA TYR A 253 -6.76 -15.40 -10.44
C TYR A 253 -7.16 -14.04 -11.02
N ARG A 254 -8.11 -13.38 -10.38
CA ARG A 254 -8.46 -11.98 -10.67
C ARG A 254 -8.23 -11.11 -9.42
N LEU A 255 -7.93 -9.84 -9.64
CA LEU A 255 -7.76 -8.86 -8.57
C LEU A 255 -8.19 -7.47 -9.06
N HIS A 256 -9.19 -6.88 -8.43
CA HIS A 256 -9.64 -5.52 -8.73
C HIS A 256 -10.40 -4.89 -7.55
N GLY A 257 -10.65 -3.57 -7.63
CA GLY A 257 -11.21 -2.78 -6.53
C GLY A 257 -12.63 -3.16 -6.11
N SER A 258 -13.45 -3.69 -7.03
CA SER A 258 -14.85 -4.08 -6.74
C SER A 258 -15.00 -5.42 -6.03
N MET A 259 -13.92 -6.21 -5.91
CA MET A 259 -13.94 -7.47 -5.15
C MET A 259 -14.02 -7.22 -3.65
N SER A 260 -14.63 -8.17 -2.90
CA SER A 260 -14.59 -8.14 -1.45
C SER A 260 -13.14 -8.20 -0.93
N GLN A 261 -12.88 -7.59 0.24
CA GLN A 261 -11.53 -7.65 0.84
C GLN A 261 -11.09 -9.08 1.14
N LYS A 262 -12.04 -9.96 1.50
CA LYS A 262 -11.79 -11.38 1.74
C LYS A 262 -11.26 -12.07 0.48
N ASP A 263 -11.94 -11.89 -0.65
CA ASP A 263 -11.57 -12.52 -1.92
C ASP A 263 -10.24 -11.97 -2.47
N ARG A 264 -10.00 -10.66 -2.31
CA ARG A 264 -8.72 -10.04 -2.68
C ARG A 264 -7.56 -10.65 -1.91
N ILE A 265 -7.70 -10.81 -0.59
CA ILE A 265 -6.66 -11.43 0.25
C ILE A 265 -6.48 -12.91 -0.13
N ALA A 266 -7.57 -13.64 -0.39
CA ALA A 266 -7.50 -15.03 -0.79
C ALA A 266 -6.78 -15.20 -2.14
N SER A 267 -7.12 -14.39 -3.16
CA SER A 267 -6.45 -14.39 -4.46
C SER A 267 -4.94 -14.08 -4.35
N LEU A 268 -4.58 -13.07 -3.56
CA LEU A 268 -3.17 -12.72 -3.34
C LEU A 268 -2.40 -13.81 -2.63
N ARG A 269 -2.98 -14.42 -1.59
CA ARG A 269 -2.35 -15.54 -0.87
C ARG A 269 -2.14 -16.74 -1.78
N ALA A 270 -3.17 -17.14 -2.52
CA ALA A 270 -3.09 -18.27 -3.43
C ALA A 270 -2.05 -18.02 -4.54
N PHE A 271 -1.96 -16.81 -5.08
CA PHE A 271 -0.93 -16.43 -6.05
C PHE A 271 0.48 -16.47 -5.45
N HIS A 272 0.63 -16.20 -4.16
CA HIS A 272 1.93 -16.23 -3.47
C HIS A 272 2.37 -17.65 -3.11
N THR A 273 1.46 -18.52 -2.63
CA THR A 273 1.79 -19.85 -2.07
C THR A 273 2.16 -20.91 -3.12
N LEU A 274 1.89 -20.67 -4.41
CA LEU A 274 2.26 -21.60 -5.50
C LEU A 274 3.78 -21.80 -5.68
N THR A 275 4.62 -21.17 -4.85
CA THR A 275 6.09 -21.30 -4.94
C THR A 275 6.70 -22.32 -3.99
N ASP A 276 6.00 -22.72 -2.95
CA ASP A 276 6.62 -23.51 -1.88
C ASP A 276 6.09 -24.94 -1.87
N GLY A 277 5.98 -25.65 -2.94
CA GLY A 277 5.72 -27.09 -3.09
C GLY A 277 5.33 -27.93 -1.84
N THR A 278 5.03 -27.27 -0.73
CA THR A 278 4.65 -27.87 0.55
C THR A 278 3.41 -27.19 1.09
N GLU A 279 2.37 -27.98 1.26
CA GLU A 279 1.11 -27.73 1.94
C GLU A 279 -0.01 -27.10 1.09
N GLY A 280 -0.99 -27.95 0.79
CA GLY A 280 -2.32 -27.57 0.34
C GLY A 280 -3.01 -26.62 1.33
N PRO A 281 -4.10 -25.96 0.93
CA PRO A 281 -4.79 -25.00 1.79
C PRO A 281 -5.22 -25.67 3.09
N PRO A 282 -5.06 -25.02 4.25
CA PRO A 282 -5.63 -25.52 5.48
C PRO A 282 -7.14 -25.65 5.29
N ALA A 283 -7.66 -26.82 5.52
CA ALA A 283 -9.09 -27.12 5.53
C ALA A 283 -9.76 -26.23 6.60
N THR A 284 -10.84 -25.51 6.18
CA THR A 284 -11.87 -24.77 6.93
C THR A 284 -11.43 -23.62 7.81
#